data_d449c9f26d0b759f62f15e2071f59fa7
#
_entry.id   d449c9f26d0b759f62f15e2071f59fa7
#
_cell.length_a   1.000
_cell.length_b   1.000
_cell.length_c   1.000
_cell.angle_alpha   90.00
_cell.angle_beta   90.00
_cell.angle_gamma   90.00
#
_symmetry.space_group_name_H-M   'P 1'
#
loop_
_entity.id
_entity.type
_entity.pdbx_description
1 polymer ?
#
loop_
_entity_poly.entity_id
_entity_poly.type
_entity_poly.pdbx_seq_one_letter_code
_entity_poly.pdbx_strand_id
1 'polypeptide(L)'
;MIESDTIKLLRECDAGIKMGVASIDDVLDYVNDRTFFKCLVNCKDEHDKLKEEIQILLDKYHDDGKEPNPMAKGMSWIKTNVKLVMNESDETIADLMTDGCNMGVKSLNKYLNQYKAANEKSKDITKRLIKLEEKLVIDIRGFLSASKNNHFKWLLFGYFKNQTLIVFLY
;
A
#
# COMPACT_ATOMS: atom_id res chain seq x y z
N MET A 1 11.03 -16.68 20.48
CA MET A 1 9.65 -16.64 19.90
C MET A 1 9.13 -15.23 19.71
N ILE A 2 9.22 -14.34 20.71
CA ILE A 2 8.79 -12.92 20.64
C ILE A 2 9.56 -12.14 19.55
N GLU A 3 10.87 -12.33 19.47
CA GLU A 3 11.74 -11.70 18.48
C GLU A 3 11.37 -12.09 17.05
N SER A 4 11.02 -13.36 16.80
CA SER A 4 10.59 -13.83 15.48
C SER A 4 9.32 -13.12 14.97
N ASP A 5 8.31 -12.93 15.80
CA ASP A 5 7.08 -12.22 15.41
C ASP A 5 7.35 -10.73 15.17
N THR A 6 8.21 -10.12 15.98
CA THR A 6 8.65 -8.72 15.82
C THR A 6 9.30 -8.52 14.46
N ILE A 7 10.29 -9.33 14.11
CA ILE A 7 10.99 -9.24 12.82
C ILE A 7 10.03 -9.47 11.66
N LYS A 8 9.16 -10.49 11.74
CA LYS A 8 8.17 -10.77 10.70
C LYS A 8 7.22 -9.58 10.49
N LEU A 9 6.71 -8.98 11.57
CA LEU A 9 5.83 -7.82 11.47
C LEU A 9 6.54 -6.62 10.83
N LEU A 10 7.78 -6.33 11.25
CA LEU A 10 8.58 -5.26 10.68
C LEU A 10 8.86 -5.48 9.18
N ARG A 11 9.17 -6.71 8.77
CA ARG A 11 9.36 -7.08 7.36
C ARG A 11 8.10 -6.84 6.52
N GLU A 12 6.91 -7.18 7.02
CA GLU A 12 5.66 -6.94 6.30
C GLU A 12 5.36 -5.44 6.19
N CYS A 13 5.66 -4.65 7.23
CA CYS A 13 5.55 -3.20 7.17
C CYS A 13 6.54 -2.58 6.18
N ASP A 14 7.80 -3.03 6.17
CA ASP A 14 8.84 -2.58 5.23
C ASP A 14 8.41 -2.82 3.77
N ALA A 15 7.93 -4.03 3.46
CA ALA A 15 7.42 -4.36 2.13
C ALA A 15 6.20 -3.50 1.76
N GLY A 16 5.28 -3.26 2.70
CA GLY A 16 4.11 -2.41 2.50
C GLY A 16 4.48 -0.97 2.19
N ILE A 17 5.40 -0.38 2.95
CA ILE A 17 5.89 1.00 2.74
C ILE A 17 6.57 1.12 1.37
N LYS A 18 7.47 0.20 1.02
CA LYS A 18 8.14 0.20 -0.29
C LYS A 18 7.13 0.16 -1.44
N MET A 19 6.05 -0.61 -1.28
CA MET A 19 4.98 -0.67 -2.28
C MET A 19 4.16 0.63 -2.33
N GLY A 20 3.81 1.19 -1.18
CA GLY A 20 3.07 2.45 -1.09
C GLY A 20 3.83 3.62 -1.72
N VAL A 21 5.10 3.80 -1.38
CA VAL A 21 5.98 4.82 -1.96
C VAL A 21 6.09 4.66 -3.47
N ALA A 22 6.38 3.44 -3.97
CA ALA A 22 6.46 3.18 -5.40
C ALA A 22 5.13 3.47 -6.11
N SER A 23 3.99 3.15 -5.48
CA SER A 23 2.67 3.43 -6.04
C SER A 23 2.38 4.93 -6.15
N ILE A 24 2.79 5.72 -5.14
CA ILE A 24 2.67 7.17 -5.18
C ILE A 24 3.57 7.73 -6.28
N ASP A 25 4.84 7.34 -6.34
CA ASP A 25 5.78 7.80 -7.38
C ASP A 25 5.27 7.53 -8.79
N ASP A 26 4.63 6.38 -8.99
CA ASP A 26 4.10 5.98 -10.29
C ASP A 26 2.96 6.87 -10.81
N VAL A 27 2.23 7.56 -9.93
CA VAL A 27 1.08 8.39 -10.31
C VAL A 27 1.34 9.88 -10.26
N LEU A 28 2.37 10.34 -9.54
CA LEU A 28 2.61 11.77 -9.32
C LEU A 28 2.69 12.59 -10.62
N ASP A 29 3.30 12.05 -11.67
CA ASP A 29 3.45 12.73 -12.96
C ASP A 29 2.12 12.90 -13.71
N TYR A 30 1.07 12.18 -13.31
CA TYR A 30 -0.24 12.19 -13.95
C TYR A 30 -1.30 12.97 -13.15
N VAL A 31 -0.97 13.41 -11.93
CA VAL A 31 -1.89 14.19 -11.08
C VAL A 31 -1.95 15.64 -11.54
N ASN A 32 -3.14 16.12 -11.87
CA ASN A 32 -3.35 17.48 -12.34
C ASN A 32 -3.75 18.45 -11.22
N ASP A 33 -4.54 17.99 -10.23
CA ASP A 33 -4.96 18.84 -9.13
C ASP A 33 -3.83 19.05 -8.12
N ARG A 34 -3.53 20.31 -7.83
CA ARG A 34 -2.43 20.71 -6.94
C ARG A 34 -2.66 20.25 -5.48
N THR A 35 -3.90 20.19 -5.03
CA THR A 35 -4.23 19.75 -3.67
C THR A 35 -4.05 18.23 -3.56
N PHE A 36 -4.50 17.50 -4.56
CA PHE A 36 -4.31 16.05 -4.63
C PHE A 36 -2.81 15.69 -4.68
N PHE A 37 -2.04 16.37 -5.53
CA PHE A 37 -0.59 16.20 -5.60
C PHE A 37 0.06 16.38 -4.22
N LYS A 38 -0.29 17.45 -3.49
CA LYS A 38 0.23 17.69 -2.14
C LYS A 38 -0.16 16.58 -1.15
N CYS A 39 -1.39 16.07 -1.22
CA CYS A 39 -1.81 14.96 -0.37
C CYS A 39 -0.93 13.72 -0.58
N LEU A 40 -0.63 13.37 -1.83
CA LEU A 40 0.22 12.24 -2.17
C LEU A 40 1.67 12.43 -1.70
N VAL A 41 2.25 13.62 -1.95
CA VAL A 41 3.62 13.94 -1.51
C VAL A 41 3.73 13.87 0.02
N ASN A 42 2.79 14.49 0.75
CA ASN A 42 2.79 14.43 2.20
C ASN A 42 2.66 13.00 2.73
N CYS A 43 1.84 12.18 2.10
CA CYS A 43 1.70 10.77 2.46
C CYS A 43 3.01 10.00 2.22
N LYS A 44 3.69 10.25 1.09
CA LYS A 44 4.99 9.65 0.80
C LYS A 44 6.04 10.03 1.84
N ASP A 45 6.13 11.31 2.22
CA ASP A 45 7.07 11.79 3.23
C ASP A 45 6.85 11.09 4.59
N GLU A 46 5.60 10.87 4.98
CA GLU A 46 5.28 10.12 6.21
C GLU A 46 5.63 8.62 6.10
N HIS A 47 5.46 8.01 4.93
CA HIS A 47 5.93 6.65 4.66
C HIS A 47 7.45 6.55 4.81
N ASP A 48 8.21 7.51 4.27
CA ASP A 48 9.67 7.52 4.35
C ASP A 48 10.15 7.65 5.81
N LYS A 49 9.50 8.46 6.63
CA LYS A 49 9.79 8.53 8.08
C LYS A 49 9.57 7.19 8.79
N LEU A 50 8.44 6.52 8.50
CA LEU A 50 8.17 5.19 9.06
C LEU A 50 9.16 4.14 8.59
N LYS A 51 9.61 4.23 7.33
CA LYS A 51 10.64 3.37 6.76
C LYS A 51 11.97 3.48 7.51
N GLU A 52 12.40 4.71 7.82
CA GLU A 52 13.61 4.94 8.60
C GLU A 52 13.51 4.32 10.01
N GLU A 53 12.37 4.48 10.69
CA GLU A 53 12.15 3.87 12.00
C GLU A 53 12.19 2.33 11.93
N ILE A 54 11.61 1.73 10.89
CA ILE A 54 11.63 0.28 10.67
C ILE A 54 13.05 -0.19 10.40
N GLN A 55 13.81 0.53 9.55
CA GLN A 55 15.18 0.15 9.21
C GLN A 55 16.06 0.12 10.46
N ILE A 56 15.99 1.12 11.33
CA ILE A 56 16.74 1.15 12.60
C ILE A 56 16.41 -0.08 13.46
N LEU A 57 15.16 -0.53 13.46
CA LEU A 57 14.77 -1.71 14.23
C LEU A 57 15.23 -3.01 13.58
N LEU A 58 15.15 -3.11 12.26
CA LEU A 58 15.62 -4.27 11.52
C LEU A 58 17.14 -4.42 11.65
N ASP A 59 17.89 -3.33 11.55
CA ASP A 59 19.36 -3.32 11.74
C ASP A 59 19.74 -3.84 13.13
N LYS A 60 18.98 -3.47 14.17
CA LYS A 60 19.17 -3.98 15.53
C LYS A 60 19.00 -5.50 15.64
N TYR A 61 18.17 -6.08 14.76
CA TYR A 61 17.96 -7.53 14.68
C TYR A 61 18.83 -8.22 13.62
N HIS A 62 19.74 -7.48 12.99
CA HIS A 62 20.57 -7.97 11.88
C HIS A 62 19.74 -8.52 10.72
N ASP A 63 18.70 -7.78 10.35
CA ASP A 63 17.72 -8.17 9.34
C ASP A 63 17.61 -7.13 8.23
N ASP A 64 17.71 -7.59 6.97
CA ASP A 64 17.72 -6.70 5.79
C ASP A 64 16.30 -6.24 5.37
N GLY A 65 15.25 -6.61 6.12
CA GLY A 65 13.87 -6.30 5.78
C GLY A 65 13.29 -7.25 4.73
N LYS A 66 12.24 -6.79 4.06
CA LYS A 66 11.53 -7.56 3.04
C LYS A 66 11.30 -6.72 1.80
N GLU A 67 11.72 -7.26 0.66
CA GLU A 67 11.35 -6.70 -0.60
C GLU A 67 9.89 -7.05 -0.96
N PRO A 68 9.13 -6.11 -1.57
CA PRO A 68 7.82 -6.43 -2.12
C PRO A 68 7.89 -7.62 -3.07
N ASN A 69 6.80 -8.39 -3.15
CA ASN A 69 6.73 -9.55 -4.04
C ASN A 69 7.21 -9.17 -5.45
N PRO A 70 8.04 -10.00 -6.12
CA PRO A 70 8.55 -9.73 -7.47
C PRO A 70 7.47 -9.40 -8.52
N MET A 71 6.27 -9.92 -8.38
CA MET A 71 5.13 -9.53 -9.23
C MET A 71 4.71 -8.05 -9.02
N ALA A 72 4.91 -7.50 -7.83
CA ALA A 72 4.70 -6.07 -7.58
C ALA A 72 5.87 -5.21 -8.08
N LYS A 73 7.09 -5.77 -8.19
CA LYS A 73 8.28 -5.07 -8.75
C LYS A 73 8.30 -5.01 -10.28
N GLY A 74 7.81 -6.05 -10.96
CA GLY A 74 7.93 -6.18 -12.42
C GLY A 74 6.91 -5.37 -13.21
N MET A 75 5.78 -5.10 -12.61
CA MET A 75 4.72 -4.25 -13.18
C MET A 75 4.14 -3.46 -12.01
N SER A 76 4.44 -2.18 -11.94
CA SER A 76 3.70 -1.33 -11.02
C SER A 76 2.21 -1.56 -11.32
N TRP A 77 1.50 -2.05 -10.32
CA TRP A 77 0.06 -2.32 -10.42
C TRP A 77 -0.70 -1.07 -10.90
N ILE A 78 -0.28 0.08 -10.43
CA ILE A 78 -0.86 1.37 -10.78
C ILE A 78 -0.52 1.76 -12.22
N LYS A 79 0.74 1.69 -12.66
CA LYS A 79 1.12 1.98 -14.06
C LYS A 79 0.37 1.12 -15.06
N THR A 80 0.19 -0.15 -14.75
CA THR A 80 -0.55 -1.06 -15.63
C THR A 80 -2.02 -0.68 -15.70
N ASN A 81 -2.63 -0.32 -14.56
CA ASN A 81 -4.06 0.04 -14.52
C ASN A 81 -4.32 1.43 -15.10
N VAL A 82 -3.49 2.42 -14.85
CA VAL A 82 -3.60 3.77 -15.46
C VAL A 82 -3.45 3.70 -16.99
N LYS A 83 -2.50 2.92 -17.50
CA LYS A 83 -2.34 2.71 -18.95
C LYS A 83 -3.51 1.94 -19.57
N LEU A 84 -4.07 0.95 -18.87
CA LEU A 84 -5.20 0.15 -19.35
C LEU A 84 -6.49 0.96 -19.42
N VAL A 85 -6.68 1.93 -18.53
CA VAL A 85 -7.90 2.74 -18.48
C VAL A 85 -7.90 3.86 -19.53
N MET A 86 -6.74 4.14 -20.16
CA MET A 86 -6.58 5.20 -21.18
C MET A 86 -7.09 6.59 -20.74
N ASN A 87 -7.31 6.78 -19.46
CA ASN A 87 -7.80 8.03 -18.89
C ASN A 87 -6.99 8.38 -17.65
N GLU A 88 -5.93 9.14 -17.82
CA GLU A 88 -5.04 9.63 -16.79
C GLU A 88 -5.70 10.82 -16.06
N SER A 89 -6.83 10.56 -15.38
CA SER A 89 -7.54 11.57 -14.62
C SER A 89 -7.30 11.44 -13.13
N ASP A 90 -7.37 12.54 -12.40
CA ASP A 90 -7.28 12.57 -10.94
C ASP A 90 -8.30 11.63 -10.30
N GLU A 91 -9.49 11.50 -10.89
CA GLU A 91 -10.52 10.56 -10.49
C GLU A 91 -10.05 9.10 -10.54
N THR A 92 -9.46 8.70 -11.68
CA THR A 92 -8.92 7.33 -11.85
C THR A 92 -7.80 7.05 -10.86
N ILE A 93 -6.91 8.02 -10.67
CA ILE A 93 -5.80 7.91 -9.72
C ILE A 93 -6.34 7.79 -8.29
N ALA A 94 -7.33 8.62 -7.91
CA ALA A 94 -7.95 8.57 -6.59
C ALA A 94 -8.64 7.21 -6.32
N ASP A 95 -9.33 6.63 -7.30
CA ASP A 95 -9.95 5.31 -7.18
C ASP A 95 -8.90 4.21 -6.96
N LEU A 96 -7.83 4.20 -7.77
CA LEU A 96 -6.73 3.26 -7.65
C LEU A 96 -5.99 3.39 -6.31
N MET A 97 -5.69 4.61 -5.89
CA MET A 97 -5.02 4.85 -4.60
C MET A 97 -5.91 4.44 -3.43
N THR A 98 -7.21 4.70 -3.49
CA THR A 98 -8.18 4.27 -2.47
C THR A 98 -8.21 2.74 -2.34
N ASP A 99 -8.27 2.02 -3.45
CA ASP A 99 -8.25 0.55 -3.46
C ASP A 99 -6.92 0.01 -2.90
N GLY A 100 -5.79 0.61 -3.28
CA GLY A 100 -4.47 0.25 -2.76
C GLY A 100 -4.35 0.42 -1.25
N CYS A 101 -4.75 1.58 -0.72
CA CYS A 101 -4.75 1.86 0.71
C CYS A 101 -5.67 0.89 1.49
N ASN A 102 -6.87 0.62 1.00
CA ASN A 102 -7.79 -0.34 1.63
C ASN A 102 -7.18 -1.76 1.69
N MET A 103 -6.48 -2.18 0.64
CA MET A 103 -5.74 -3.45 0.63
C MET A 103 -4.59 -3.44 1.64
N GLY A 104 -3.86 -2.33 1.75
CA GLY A 104 -2.80 -2.12 2.74
C GLY A 104 -3.32 -2.23 4.16
N VAL A 105 -4.37 -1.47 4.50
CA VAL A 105 -5.04 -1.50 5.82
C VAL A 105 -5.48 -2.92 6.18
N LYS A 106 -6.13 -3.63 5.26
CA LYS A 106 -6.57 -5.01 5.47
C LYS A 106 -5.39 -5.94 5.76
N SER A 107 -4.31 -5.83 5.00
CA SER A 107 -3.12 -6.68 5.14
C SER A 107 -2.41 -6.42 6.46
N LEU A 108 -2.20 -5.15 6.82
CA LEU A 108 -1.55 -4.76 8.07
C LEU A 108 -2.34 -5.22 9.31
N ASN A 109 -3.66 -5.10 9.29
CA ASN A 109 -4.51 -5.63 10.37
C ASN A 109 -4.41 -7.17 10.46
N LYS A 110 -4.36 -7.87 9.32
CA LYS A 110 -4.12 -9.32 9.30
C LYS A 110 -2.78 -9.68 9.96
N TYR A 111 -1.71 -8.93 9.67
CA TYR A 111 -0.39 -9.17 10.25
C TYR A 111 -0.35 -8.88 11.74
N LEU A 112 -1.02 -7.82 12.23
CA LEU A 112 -1.18 -7.58 13.68
C LEU A 112 -1.85 -8.75 14.39
N ASN A 113 -2.85 -9.36 13.76
CA ASN A 113 -3.55 -10.52 14.30
C ASN A 113 -2.72 -11.80 14.22
N GLN A 114 -1.85 -11.92 13.22
CA GLN A 114 -1.00 -13.08 13.00
C GLN A 114 0.23 -13.07 13.93
N TYR A 115 0.89 -11.93 14.08
CA TYR A 115 2.13 -11.77 14.85
C TYR A 115 1.85 -11.19 16.24
N LYS A 116 1.02 -11.89 17.01
CA LYS A 116 0.56 -11.43 18.33
C LYS A 116 1.67 -11.24 19.36
N ALA A 117 2.74 -12.03 19.26
CA ALA A 117 3.89 -11.95 20.16
C ALA A 117 4.91 -10.87 19.77
N ALA A 118 4.67 -10.09 18.70
CA ALA A 118 5.49 -8.95 18.34
C ALA A 118 5.52 -7.91 19.46
N ASN A 119 6.64 -7.19 19.60
CA ASN A 119 6.80 -6.18 20.63
C ASN A 119 5.90 -4.95 20.37
N GLU A 120 5.65 -4.15 21.39
CA GLU A 120 4.74 -3.01 21.31
C GLU A 120 5.24 -1.93 20.34
N LYS A 121 6.55 -1.76 20.18
CA LYS A 121 7.10 -0.76 19.25
C LYS A 121 6.81 -1.11 17.80
N SER A 122 6.96 -2.37 17.39
CA SER A 122 6.61 -2.81 16.04
C SER A 122 5.11 -2.76 15.78
N LYS A 123 4.30 -3.09 16.78
CA LYS A 123 2.83 -2.94 16.70
C LYS A 123 2.41 -1.48 16.59
N ASP A 124 3.05 -0.56 17.31
CA ASP A 124 2.78 0.88 17.20
C ASP A 124 3.08 1.41 15.79
N ILE A 125 4.25 1.07 15.25
CA ILE A 125 4.60 1.43 13.86
C ILE A 125 3.55 0.92 12.88
N THR A 126 3.13 -0.34 13.02
CA THR A 126 2.08 -0.93 12.16
C THR A 126 0.76 -0.16 12.26
N LYS A 127 0.34 0.21 13.47
CA LYS A 127 -0.88 0.99 13.69
C LYS A 127 -0.78 2.41 13.12
N ARG A 128 0.40 3.03 13.19
CA ARG A 128 0.64 4.35 12.56
C ARG A 128 0.59 4.26 11.04
N LEU A 129 1.15 3.20 10.46
CA LEU A 129 1.06 2.95 9.02
C LEU A 129 -0.40 2.73 8.59
N ILE A 130 -1.20 1.96 9.33
CA ILE A 130 -2.64 1.81 9.08
C ILE A 130 -3.34 3.17 9.08
N LYS A 131 -3.10 4.01 10.09
CA LYS A 131 -3.70 5.35 10.18
C LYS A 131 -3.28 6.26 9.02
N LEU A 132 -2.05 6.13 8.54
CA LEU A 132 -1.56 6.90 7.39
C LEU A 132 -2.31 6.52 6.11
N GLU A 133 -2.51 5.22 5.86
CA GLU A 133 -3.30 4.72 4.73
C GLU A 133 -4.77 5.17 4.82
N GLU A 134 -5.39 5.01 6.00
CA GLU A 134 -6.78 5.46 6.24
C GLU A 134 -6.93 6.97 6.03
N LYS A 135 -5.94 7.75 6.48
CA LYS A 135 -5.94 9.20 6.29
C LYS A 135 -5.87 9.57 4.82
N LEU A 136 -5.02 8.91 4.03
CA LEU A 136 -4.95 9.18 2.60
C LEU A 136 -6.30 8.94 1.92
N VAL A 137 -6.98 7.83 2.21
CA VAL A 137 -8.34 7.56 1.68
C VAL A 137 -9.31 8.70 2.00
N ILE A 138 -9.28 9.24 3.23
CA ILE A 138 -10.12 10.37 3.63
C ILE A 138 -9.76 11.64 2.86
N ASP A 139 -8.48 11.94 2.75
CA ASP A 139 -7.99 13.17 2.14
C ASP A 139 -8.28 13.22 0.63
N ILE A 140 -8.25 12.06 -0.07
CA ILE A 140 -8.45 11.99 -1.52
C ILE A 140 -9.88 11.67 -1.95
N ARG A 141 -10.79 11.37 -1.02
CA ARG A 141 -12.19 10.98 -1.34
C ARG A 141 -12.95 12.03 -2.16
N GLY A 142 -12.58 13.31 -2.06
CA GLY A 142 -13.18 14.39 -2.83
C GLY A 142 -12.90 14.32 -4.32
N PHE A 143 -11.91 13.54 -4.74
CA PHE A 143 -11.54 13.31 -6.14
C PHE A 143 -12.20 12.07 -6.74
N LEU A 144 -12.89 11.26 -5.91
CA LEU A 144 -13.65 10.11 -6.40
C LEU A 144 -14.90 10.60 -7.15
N SER A 145 -15.18 10.01 -8.31
CA SER A 145 -16.35 10.36 -9.11
C SER A 145 -17.66 9.89 -8.51
N ALA A 146 -18.70 10.71 -8.70
CA ALA A 146 -20.08 10.29 -8.51
C ALA A 146 -20.60 9.40 -9.66
N SER A 147 -19.80 9.14 -10.69
CA SER A 147 -20.23 8.42 -11.89
C SER A 147 -20.37 6.92 -11.67
N LYS A 148 -21.52 6.39 -12.10
CA LYS A 148 -21.96 4.99 -11.94
C LYS A 148 -21.28 3.99 -12.89
N ASN A 149 -20.08 4.21 -13.38
CA ASN A 149 -19.42 3.27 -14.29
C ASN A 149 -18.71 2.13 -13.55
N ASN A 150 -19.47 1.39 -12.74
CA ASN A 150 -19.01 0.19 -12.02
C ASN A 150 -18.71 -1.03 -12.93
N HIS A 151 -18.87 -0.93 -14.25
CA HIS A 151 -18.73 -2.11 -15.12
C HIS A 151 -17.29 -2.58 -15.25
N PHE A 152 -16.33 -1.65 -15.20
CA PHE A 152 -14.90 -1.96 -15.34
C PHE A 152 -14.29 -2.52 -14.03
N LYS A 153 -14.81 -2.10 -12.88
CA LYS A 153 -14.39 -2.56 -11.56
C LYS A 153 -14.57 -4.08 -11.38
N TRP A 154 -15.66 -4.63 -11.93
CA TRP A 154 -15.95 -6.08 -11.89
C TRP A 154 -15.03 -6.92 -12.77
N LEU A 155 -14.54 -6.40 -13.89
CA LEU A 155 -13.62 -7.11 -14.77
C LEU A 155 -12.23 -7.25 -14.14
N LEU A 156 -11.74 -6.20 -13.46
CA LEU A 156 -10.48 -6.23 -12.72
C LEU A 156 -10.56 -7.13 -11.48
N PHE A 157 -11.66 -7.09 -10.74
CA PHE A 157 -11.89 -7.98 -9.59
C PHE A 157 -11.99 -9.45 -10.01
N GLY A 158 -12.61 -9.75 -11.16
CA GLY A 158 -12.69 -11.09 -11.74
C GLY A 158 -11.32 -11.64 -12.13
N TYR A 159 -10.46 -10.80 -12.70
CA TYR A 159 -9.10 -11.18 -13.09
C TYR A 159 -8.22 -11.48 -11.87
N PHE A 160 -8.31 -10.67 -10.80
CA PHE A 160 -7.58 -10.90 -9.56
C PHE A 160 -8.07 -12.11 -8.77
N LYS A 161 -9.37 -12.38 -8.76
CA LYS A 161 -9.95 -13.53 -8.08
C LYS A 161 -9.43 -14.85 -8.66
N ASN A 162 -9.20 -14.90 -9.99
CA ASN A 162 -8.62 -16.07 -10.65
C ASN A 162 -7.11 -16.21 -10.44
N GLN A 163 -6.36 -15.11 -10.31
CA GLN A 163 -4.92 -15.16 -10.04
C GLN A 163 -4.62 -15.54 -8.59
N THR A 164 -5.43 -15.09 -7.63
CA THR A 164 -5.23 -15.43 -6.20
C THR A 164 -5.56 -16.89 -5.89
N LEU A 165 -6.43 -17.53 -6.68
CA LEU A 165 -6.74 -18.96 -6.52
C LEU A 165 -5.59 -19.88 -6.98
N ILE A 166 -4.74 -19.43 -7.89
CA ILE A 166 -3.61 -20.22 -8.40
C ILE A 166 -2.43 -20.23 -7.41
N VAL A 167 -2.30 -19.22 -6.55
CA VAL A 167 -1.20 -19.13 -5.56
C VAL A 167 -1.48 -19.96 -4.29
N PHE A 168 -2.72 -20.41 -4.08
CA PHE A 168 -3.09 -21.25 -2.91
C PHE A 168 -3.07 -22.76 -3.18
N LEU A 169 -2.67 -23.22 -4.39
CA LEU A 169 -2.68 -24.64 -4.78
C LEU A 169 -1.27 -25.22 -5.05
N TYR A 170 -0.19 -24.52 -4.67
CA TYR A 170 1.16 -25.11 -4.66
C TYR A 170 1.91 -24.77 -3.38
#